data_265659f3114ab94aa4b38d70a00ee725
#
_entry.id   265659f3114ab94aa4b38d70a00ee725
#
_cell.length_a   1.000
_cell.length_b   1.000
_cell.length_c   1.000
_cell.angle_alpha   90.00
_cell.angle_beta   90.00
_cell.angle_gamma   90.00
#
_symmetry.space_group_name_H-M   'P 1'
#
loop_
_entity.id
_entity.type
_entity.pdbx_description
1 polymer ?
#
loop_
_entity_poly.entity_id
_entity_poly.type
_entity_poly.pdbx_seq_one_letter_code
_entity_poly.pdbx_strand_id
1 'polypeptide(L)' 'MYERDFQSGDHVGWNSEAGHVRGRIIKIHTCDTLYKGHTRHASKDAPQYEIKSDKTDHIAMHKGSALRKLSD' A
#
# COMPACT_ATOMS: atom_id res chain seq x y z
N MET A 1 -12.53 -0.61 -15.10
CA MET A 1 -12.15 -0.52 -13.67
C MET A 1 -11.10 -1.56 -13.35
N TYR A 2 -10.11 -1.18 -12.61
CA TYR A 2 -9.00 -2.08 -12.26
C TYR A 2 -9.20 -2.63 -10.86
N GLU A 3 -8.95 -3.93 -10.69
CA GLU A 3 -9.04 -4.59 -9.38
C GLU A 3 -8.13 -3.98 -8.34
N ARG A 4 -7.10 -3.29 -8.81
CA ARG A 4 -6.04 -2.75 -7.96
C ARG A 4 -6.22 -1.29 -7.62
N ASP A 5 -7.37 -0.74 -7.94
CA ASP A 5 -7.67 0.63 -7.59
C ASP A 5 -8.12 0.66 -6.13
N PHE A 6 -7.25 1.16 -5.29
CA PHE A 6 -7.52 1.27 -3.86
C PHE A 6 -7.70 2.73 -3.49
N GLN A 7 -8.37 2.96 -2.40
CA GLN A 7 -8.61 4.30 -1.89
C GLN A 7 -8.09 4.43 -0.47
N SER A 8 -7.84 5.67 -0.05
CA SER A 8 -7.46 5.94 1.32
C SER A 8 -8.56 5.41 2.25
N GLY A 9 -8.13 4.71 3.29
CA GLY A 9 -9.05 4.07 4.24
C GLY A 9 -9.37 2.63 3.91
N ASP A 10 -9.04 2.16 2.72
CA ASP A 10 -9.28 0.76 2.35
C ASP A 10 -8.45 -0.18 3.22
N HIS A 11 -9.09 -1.27 3.64
CA HIS A 11 -8.41 -2.33 4.38
C HIS A 11 -7.80 -3.31 3.38
N VAL A 12 -6.51 -3.53 3.49
CA VAL A 12 -5.77 -4.35 2.53
C VAL A 12 -4.84 -5.31 3.25
N GLY A 13 -4.43 -6.35 2.54
CA GLY A 13 -3.46 -7.30 3.04
C GLY A 13 -2.33 -7.48 2.04
N TRP A 14 -1.18 -7.89 2.54
CA TRP A 14 -0.04 -8.24 1.71
C TRP A 14 0.81 -9.27 2.43
N ASN A 15 1.72 -9.90 1.68
CA ASN A 15 2.64 -10.88 2.23
C ASN A 15 3.97 -10.21 2.52
N SER A 16 4.53 -10.51 3.69
CA SER A 16 5.84 -10.07 4.08
C SER A 16 6.66 -11.28 4.51
N GLU A 17 7.91 -11.06 4.87
CA GLU A 17 8.74 -12.13 5.41
C GLU A 17 8.16 -12.73 6.69
N ALA A 18 7.39 -11.94 7.42
CA ALA A 18 6.75 -12.37 8.66
C ALA A 18 5.39 -13.04 8.42
N GLY A 19 4.98 -13.21 7.15
CA GLY A 19 3.69 -13.79 6.79
C GLY A 19 2.70 -12.75 6.31
N HIS A 20 1.42 -13.04 6.53
CA HIS A 20 0.35 -12.14 6.09
C HIS A 20 0.24 -10.94 7.03
N VAL A 21 0.23 -9.77 6.43
CA VAL A 21 0.08 -8.50 7.17
C VAL A 21 -1.15 -7.78 6.64
N ARG A 22 -1.85 -7.08 7.52
CA ARG A 22 -3.02 -6.28 7.17
C ARG A 22 -2.84 -4.86 7.65
N GLY A 23 -3.45 -3.94 6.92
CA GLY A 23 -3.40 -2.54 7.31
C GLY A 23 -4.37 -1.72 6.49
N ARG A 24 -4.37 -0.41 6.74
CA ARG A 24 -5.22 0.51 6.01
C ARG A 24 -4.39 1.49 5.23
N ILE A 25 -4.86 1.79 4.03
CA ILE A 25 -4.21 2.77 3.17
C ILE A 25 -4.40 4.15 3.78
N ILE A 26 -3.29 4.84 4.02
CA ILE A 26 -3.32 6.18 4.59
C ILE A 26 -2.96 7.24 3.56
N LYS A 27 -2.32 6.83 2.46
CA LYS A 27 -1.93 7.78 1.43
C LYS A 27 -1.69 7.04 0.12
N ILE A 28 -1.97 7.71 -0.99
CA ILE A 28 -1.76 7.17 -2.33
C ILE A 28 -0.81 8.10 -3.06
N HIS A 29 0.27 7.53 -3.59
CA HIS A 29 1.29 8.28 -4.32
C HIS A 29 1.19 7.93 -5.81
N THR A 30 1.01 8.96 -6.62
CA THR A 30 0.90 8.79 -8.08
C THR A 30 2.07 9.42 -8.81
N CYS A 31 3.09 9.83 -8.08
CA CYS A 31 4.34 10.30 -8.65
C CYS A 31 5.47 9.80 -7.76
N ASP A 32 6.70 9.90 -8.28
CA ASP A 32 7.86 9.41 -7.56
C ASP A 32 7.95 10.03 -6.18
N THR A 33 8.21 9.20 -5.20
CA THR A 33 8.18 9.59 -3.78
C THR A 33 9.40 9.04 -3.07
N LEU A 34 10.03 9.87 -2.27
CA LEU A 34 11.12 9.42 -1.41
C LEU A 34 10.55 8.77 -0.16
N TYR A 35 10.97 7.54 0.11
CA TYR A 35 10.48 6.78 1.25
C TYR A 35 11.64 6.00 1.87
N LYS A 36 11.95 6.29 3.13
CA LYS A 36 13.03 5.65 3.88
C LYS A 36 14.37 5.69 3.14
N GLY A 37 14.68 6.82 2.54
CA GLY A 37 15.94 7.01 1.83
C GLY A 37 15.98 6.44 0.42
N HIS A 38 14.88 5.86 -0.05
CA HIS A 38 14.79 5.29 -1.39
C HIS A 38 13.71 5.99 -2.20
N THR A 39 13.99 6.20 -3.48
CA THR A 39 12.98 6.71 -4.39
C THR A 39 12.05 5.58 -4.80
N ARG A 40 10.77 5.75 -4.54
CA ARG A 40 9.73 4.82 -4.99
C ARG A 40 9.08 5.41 -6.23
N HIS A 41 9.17 4.68 -7.32
CA HIS A 41 8.58 5.13 -8.58
C HIS A 41 7.09 4.84 -8.59
N ALA A 42 6.32 5.86 -8.91
CA ALA A 42 4.87 5.73 -8.99
C ALA A 42 4.34 6.60 -10.11
N SER A 43 3.17 6.24 -10.61
CA SER A 43 2.46 7.00 -11.62
C SER A 43 0.96 6.81 -11.42
N LYS A 44 0.15 7.49 -12.21
CA LYS A 44 -1.30 7.31 -12.14
C LYS A 44 -1.70 5.88 -12.54
N ASP A 45 -0.94 5.27 -13.45
CA ASP A 45 -1.21 3.90 -13.91
C ASP A 45 -0.65 2.85 -12.96
N ALA A 46 0.36 3.21 -12.17
CA ALA A 46 1.03 2.31 -11.25
C ALA A 46 1.32 3.05 -9.93
N PRO A 47 0.28 3.35 -9.16
CA PRO A 47 0.46 4.08 -7.90
C PRO A 47 1.13 3.22 -6.85
N GLN A 48 1.77 3.89 -5.89
CA GLN A 48 2.26 3.27 -4.67
C GLN A 48 1.32 3.64 -3.54
N TYR A 49 1.05 2.68 -2.68
CA TYR A 49 0.13 2.87 -1.56
C TYR A 49 0.91 2.83 -0.25
N GLU A 50 0.70 3.84 0.56
CA GLU A 50 1.29 3.92 1.89
C GLU A 50 0.27 3.37 2.88
N ILE A 51 0.67 2.37 3.67
CA ILE A 51 -0.26 1.58 4.46
C ILE A 51 0.24 1.52 5.89
N LYS A 52 -0.65 1.74 6.84
CA LYS A 52 -0.35 1.58 8.25
C LYS A 52 -0.82 0.21 8.72
N SER A 53 0.07 -0.55 9.32
CA SER A 53 -0.25 -1.87 9.84
C SER A 53 -1.31 -1.80 10.93
N ASP A 54 -2.22 -2.78 10.96
CA ASP A 54 -3.26 -2.85 12.00
C ASP A 54 -2.70 -3.14 13.38
N LYS A 55 -1.61 -3.90 13.44
CA LYS A 55 -1.08 -4.38 14.72
C LYS A 55 0.01 -3.49 15.30
N THR A 56 0.64 -2.69 14.47
CA THR A 56 1.77 -1.86 14.88
C THR A 56 1.66 -0.50 14.22
N ASP A 57 2.56 0.40 14.58
CA ASP A 57 2.64 1.71 13.94
C ASP A 57 3.54 1.70 12.70
N HIS A 58 3.91 0.51 12.25
CA HIS A 58 4.74 0.41 11.06
C HIS A 58 4.00 0.86 9.82
N ILE A 59 4.71 1.60 9.00
CA ILE A 59 4.21 2.06 7.72
C ILE A 59 4.93 1.26 6.63
N ALA A 60 4.18 0.79 5.66
CA ALA A 60 4.72 0.09 4.51
C ALA A 60 4.28 0.81 3.24
N MET A 61 5.04 0.64 2.17
CA MET A 61 4.67 1.17 0.87
C MET A 61 4.75 0.06 -0.17
N HIS A 62 3.65 -0.18 -0.86
CA HIS A 62 3.54 -1.26 -1.83
C HIS A 62 2.80 -0.81 -3.06
N LYS A 63 3.10 -1.43 -4.19
CA LYS A 63 2.31 -1.29 -5.41
C LYS A 63 0.98 -2.03 -5.24
N GLY A 64 -0.02 -1.61 -5.98
CA GLY A 64 -1.33 -2.25 -5.93
C GLY A 64 -1.28 -3.74 -6.24
N SER A 65 -0.35 -4.17 -7.10
CA SER A 65 -0.21 -5.58 -7.45
C SER A 65 0.22 -6.46 -6.27
N ALA A 66 0.80 -5.86 -5.24
CA ALA A 66 1.22 -6.59 -4.04
C ALA A 66 0.12 -6.64 -2.98
N LEU A 67 -0.98 -5.94 -3.19
CA LEU A 67 -2.04 -5.79 -2.21
C LEU A 67 -3.29 -6.54 -2.64
N ARG A 68 -4.08 -6.96 -1.66
CA ARG A 68 -5.42 -7.47 -1.91
C ARG A 68 -6.38 -6.74 -0.99
N LYS A 69 -7.56 -6.47 -1.51
CA LYS A 69 -8.59 -5.77 -0.74
C LYS A 69 -9.25 -6.76 0.22
N LEU A 70 -9.42 -6.34 1.44
CA LEU A 70 -10.06 -7.15 2.47
C LEU A 70 -11.46 -6.61 2.73
N SER A 71 -12.36 -7.52 3.06
CA SER A 71 -13.69 -7.15 3.55
C SER A 71 -13.60 -6.89 5.03
N ASP A 72 -14.16 -5.77 5.46
CA ASP A 72 -14.25 -5.47 6.88
C ASP A 72 -15.44 -6.14 7.52
#